data_47829d737911bc4043e1333518a0207e
#
_entry.id   47829d737911bc4043e1333518a0207e
#
_cell.length_a   1.000
_cell.length_b   1.000
_cell.length_c   1.000
_cell.angle_alpha   90.00
_cell.angle_beta   90.00
_cell.angle_gamma   90.00
#
_symmetry.space_group_name_H-M   'P 1'
#
loop_
_entity.id
_entity.type
_entity.pdbx_description
1 polymer ?
#
loop_
_entity_poly.entity_id
_entity_poly.type
_entity_poly.pdbx_seq_one_letter_code
_entity_poly.pdbx_strand_id
1 'polypeptide(L)'
;VNRPCLRFWDFSESREGTPIDFTRAEINTRIKSVAARLQQVGTIGDRVAILAGNSPEYIFSFIGALYAGLIPVPLYDPTEPGHADHLTAVLADCKPSIVLTNSTSAAAVRRQFADVPAAERPRILSVDSLPDSLAESYVNPLMTEAGQALLAQSPTAPLDMMAFLQYTSGSTRTPAGVVLSNRSIMTNVLQIFTAAKLKTPLRLVTWLPL
;
A
#
# COMPACT_ATOMS: atom_id res chain seq x y z
N VAL A 1 -4.18 11.65 24.11
CA VAL A 1 -3.72 10.33 23.77
C VAL A 1 -2.62 10.40 22.70
N ASN A 2 -1.52 11.11 23.01
CA ASN A 2 -0.40 11.36 22.10
C ASN A 2 0.73 10.30 22.25
N ARG A 3 0.38 9.04 22.43
CA ARG A 3 1.44 8.00 22.46
C ARG A 3 1.75 7.55 21.04
N PRO A 4 3.04 7.42 20.68
CA PRO A 4 3.44 6.82 19.42
C PRO A 4 2.85 5.41 19.28
N CYS A 5 2.32 5.08 18.13
CA CYS A 5 1.88 3.72 17.82
C CYS A 5 2.70 3.08 16.69
N LEU A 6 3.41 3.89 15.91
CA LEU A 6 4.45 3.46 14.98
C LEU A 6 5.71 4.24 15.27
N ARG A 7 6.85 3.57 15.40
CA ARG A 7 8.19 4.16 15.38
C ARG A 7 8.96 3.55 14.22
N PHE A 8 9.39 4.40 13.33
CA PHE A 8 10.31 4.06 12.25
C PHE A 8 11.72 4.54 12.62
N TRP A 9 12.71 3.70 12.41
CA TRP A 9 14.10 4.06 12.59
C TRP A 9 14.75 4.34 11.24
N ASP A 10 15.09 5.58 11.00
CA ASP A 10 15.78 6.03 9.80
C ASP A 10 17.29 5.94 9.99
N PHE A 11 17.96 5.14 9.17
CA PHE A 11 19.40 4.95 9.18
C PHE A 11 20.10 5.62 7.98
N SER A 12 19.41 6.47 7.23
CA SER A 12 19.95 7.12 6.03
C SER A 12 21.14 8.03 6.33
N GLU A 13 21.13 8.72 7.47
CA GLU A 13 22.17 9.69 7.85
C GLU A 13 23.08 9.21 8.98
N SER A 14 22.65 8.26 9.79
CA SER A 14 23.40 7.82 10.97
C SER A 14 23.26 6.31 11.18
N ARG A 15 24.36 5.67 11.59
CA ARG A 15 24.36 4.24 12.01
C ARG A 15 23.58 3.99 13.30
N GLU A 16 23.39 5.01 14.11
CA GLU A 16 22.59 4.92 15.35
C GLU A 16 21.10 5.01 15.05
N GLY A 17 20.76 5.52 13.86
CA GLY A 17 19.38 5.74 13.42
C GLY A 17 18.72 6.94 14.11
N THR A 18 17.75 7.51 13.43
CA THR A 18 16.90 8.59 13.95
C THR A 18 15.48 8.08 14.08
N PRO A 19 14.86 8.12 15.28
CA PRO A 19 13.49 7.65 15.44
C PRO A 19 12.50 8.68 14.88
N ILE A 20 11.57 8.20 14.06
CA ILE A 20 10.43 8.96 13.56
C ILE A 20 9.18 8.33 14.16
N ASP A 21 8.49 9.07 15.01
CA ASP A 21 7.33 8.61 15.74
C ASP A 21 6.04 9.12 15.10
N PHE A 22 5.07 8.23 14.99
CA PHE A 22 3.73 8.56 14.52
C PHE A 22 2.69 8.16 15.57
N THR A 23 1.84 9.09 15.93
CA THR A 23 0.63 8.84 16.72
C THR A 23 -0.44 8.16 15.84
N ARG A 24 -1.44 7.57 16.47
CA ARG A 24 -2.59 7.00 15.75
C ARG A 24 -3.33 8.06 14.91
N ALA A 25 -3.42 9.30 15.40
CA ALA A 25 -4.07 10.40 14.69
C ALA A 25 -3.30 10.74 13.42
N GLU A 26 -1.98 10.91 13.49
CA GLU A 26 -1.12 11.20 12.35
C GLU A 26 -1.18 10.09 11.30
N ILE A 27 -1.06 8.82 11.71
CA ILE A 27 -1.21 7.69 10.78
C ILE A 27 -2.56 7.72 10.08
N ASN A 28 -3.66 7.91 10.82
CA ASN A 28 -5.00 7.97 10.24
C ASN A 28 -5.14 9.13 9.24
N THR A 29 -4.56 10.29 9.54
CA THR A 29 -4.56 11.44 8.64
C THR A 29 -3.77 11.11 7.36
N ARG A 30 -2.54 10.58 7.49
CA ARG A 30 -1.71 10.20 6.33
C ARG A 30 -2.40 9.17 5.44
N ILE A 31 -2.95 8.10 6.02
CA ILE A 31 -3.70 7.07 5.29
C ILE A 31 -4.89 7.68 4.54
N LYS A 32 -5.68 8.53 5.20
CA LYS A 32 -6.83 9.17 4.58
C LYS A 32 -6.44 10.17 3.48
N SER A 33 -5.33 10.89 3.63
CA SER A 33 -4.81 11.78 2.60
C SER A 33 -4.43 11.00 1.33
N VAL A 34 -3.75 9.86 1.49
CA VAL A 34 -3.45 8.96 0.37
C VAL A 34 -4.75 8.44 -0.26
N ALA A 35 -5.67 7.92 0.56
CA ALA A 35 -6.94 7.39 0.07
C ALA A 35 -7.76 8.43 -0.69
N ALA A 36 -7.90 9.64 -0.15
CA ALA A 36 -8.60 10.73 -0.80
C ALA A 36 -7.96 11.11 -2.15
N ARG A 37 -6.62 11.17 -2.20
CA ARG A 37 -5.93 11.42 -3.47
C ARG A 37 -6.17 10.32 -4.49
N LEU A 38 -6.15 9.06 -4.06
CA LEU A 38 -6.45 7.92 -4.92
C LEU A 38 -7.89 7.97 -5.45
N GLN A 39 -8.86 8.33 -4.61
CA GLN A 39 -10.27 8.50 -5.02
C GLN A 39 -10.49 9.60 -6.06
N GLN A 40 -9.63 10.63 -6.08
CA GLN A 40 -9.69 11.71 -7.08
C GLN A 40 -9.14 11.28 -8.45
N VAL A 41 -8.28 10.28 -8.52
CA VAL A 41 -7.50 9.97 -9.74
C VAL A 41 -7.65 8.54 -10.23
N GLY A 42 -8.24 7.67 -9.43
CA GLY A 42 -8.46 6.25 -9.73
C GLY A 42 -9.91 5.84 -9.58
N THR A 43 -10.20 4.63 -10.00
CA THR A 43 -11.50 3.99 -9.92
C THR A 43 -11.42 2.76 -9.01
N ILE A 44 -12.51 2.44 -8.29
CA ILE A 44 -12.57 1.23 -7.45
C ILE A 44 -12.14 0.01 -8.26
N GLY A 45 -11.20 -0.77 -7.70
CA GLY A 45 -10.63 -1.94 -8.35
C GLY A 45 -9.39 -1.68 -9.21
N ASP A 46 -8.98 -0.42 -9.40
CA ASP A 46 -7.72 -0.10 -10.06
C ASP A 46 -6.53 -0.66 -9.27
N ARG A 47 -5.52 -1.12 -10.01
CA ARG A 47 -4.27 -1.61 -9.41
C ARG A 47 -3.31 -0.46 -9.14
N VAL A 48 -2.77 -0.45 -7.94
CA VAL A 48 -1.85 0.58 -7.46
C VAL A 48 -0.53 -0.06 -7.09
N ALA A 49 0.50 0.13 -7.89
CA ALA A 49 1.84 -0.35 -7.55
C ALA A 49 2.45 0.53 -6.45
N ILE A 50 3.06 -0.10 -5.43
CA ILE A 50 3.73 0.59 -4.34
C ILE A 50 5.23 0.39 -4.49
N LEU A 51 5.94 1.49 -4.78
CA LEU A 51 7.38 1.56 -5.02
C LEU A 51 7.99 2.60 -4.07
N ALA A 52 7.81 2.42 -2.77
CA ALA A 52 8.21 3.38 -1.74
C ALA A 52 9.34 2.86 -0.82
N GLY A 53 9.86 1.67 -1.11
CA GLY A 53 10.90 1.02 -0.31
C GLY A 53 10.45 0.78 1.14
N ASN A 54 11.43 0.49 2.00
CA ASN A 54 11.17 0.31 3.43
C ASN A 54 11.03 1.68 4.12
N SER A 55 9.84 2.25 4.11
CA SER A 55 9.54 3.58 4.63
C SER A 55 8.13 3.65 5.25
N PRO A 56 7.84 4.66 6.09
CA PRO A 56 6.47 4.90 6.57
C PRO A 56 5.47 5.10 5.43
N GLU A 57 5.89 5.71 4.31
CA GLU A 57 5.09 5.96 3.12
C GLU A 57 4.59 4.66 2.49
N TYR A 58 5.34 3.56 2.61
CA TYR A 58 4.88 2.24 2.16
C TYR A 58 3.61 1.82 2.92
N ILE A 59 3.62 1.96 4.25
CA ILE A 59 2.46 1.62 5.10
C ILE A 59 1.26 2.50 4.75
N PHE A 60 1.49 3.81 4.62
CA PHE A 60 0.42 4.77 4.28
C PHE A 60 -0.15 4.51 2.88
N SER A 61 0.71 4.14 1.93
CA SER A 61 0.33 3.76 0.56
C SER A 61 -0.54 2.50 0.55
N PHE A 62 -0.09 1.45 1.22
CA PHE A 62 -0.77 0.17 1.22
C PHE A 62 -2.17 0.28 1.85
N ILE A 63 -2.24 0.83 3.06
CA ILE A 63 -3.53 0.98 3.76
C ILE A 63 -4.41 2.04 3.08
N GLY A 64 -3.82 3.12 2.56
CA GLY A 64 -4.53 4.15 1.82
C GLY A 64 -5.19 3.63 0.55
N ALA A 65 -4.52 2.73 -0.20
CA ALA A 65 -5.10 2.08 -1.35
C ALA A 65 -6.30 1.18 -0.97
N LEU A 66 -6.19 0.40 0.11
CA LEU A 66 -7.31 -0.37 0.65
C LEU A 66 -8.48 0.53 1.06
N TYR A 67 -8.20 1.65 1.72
CA TYR A 67 -9.23 2.63 2.14
C TYR A 67 -9.93 3.27 0.94
N ALA A 68 -9.22 3.48 -0.16
CA ALA A 68 -9.78 4.02 -1.39
C ALA A 68 -10.62 2.99 -2.17
N GLY A 69 -10.57 1.71 -1.83
CA GLY A 69 -11.19 0.62 -2.58
C GLY A 69 -10.39 0.22 -3.82
N LEU A 70 -9.10 0.57 -3.87
CA LEU A 70 -8.17 0.18 -4.92
C LEU A 70 -7.36 -1.05 -4.47
N ILE A 71 -6.69 -1.70 -5.41
CA ILE A 71 -5.94 -2.94 -5.19
C ILE A 71 -4.44 -2.62 -5.11
N PRO A 72 -3.84 -2.54 -3.92
CA PRO A 72 -2.40 -2.36 -3.80
C PRO A 72 -1.64 -3.58 -4.34
N VAL A 73 -0.52 -3.29 -5.00
CA VAL A 73 0.46 -4.26 -5.48
C VAL A 73 1.80 -3.88 -4.85
N PRO A 74 2.17 -4.51 -3.72
CA PRO A 74 3.45 -4.24 -3.04
C PRO A 74 4.61 -4.73 -3.91
N LEU A 75 5.58 -3.86 -4.16
CA LEU A 75 6.73 -4.13 -5.01
C LEU A 75 8.02 -3.57 -4.39
N TYR A 76 9.15 -4.02 -4.91
CA TYR A 76 10.46 -3.51 -4.52
C TYR A 76 10.70 -2.10 -5.05
N ASP A 77 11.47 -1.31 -4.30
CA ASP A 77 11.93 -0.02 -4.77
C ASP A 77 12.89 -0.21 -5.97
N PRO A 78 12.73 0.54 -7.08
CA PRO A 78 13.61 0.39 -8.24
C PRO A 78 15.08 0.78 -7.96
N THR A 79 15.38 1.39 -6.83
CA THR A 79 16.76 1.65 -6.37
C THR A 79 17.42 0.45 -5.73
N GLU A 80 16.65 -0.59 -5.37
CA GLU A 80 17.17 -1.82 -4.77
C GLU A 80 17.88 -2.67 -5.83
N PRO A 81 19.14 -3.08 -5.59
CA PRO A 81 19.89 -3.87 -6.57
C PRO A 81 19.33 -5.28 -6.74
N GLY A 82 19.40 -5.81 -7.96
CA GLY A 82 19.08 -7.22 -8.24
C GLY A 82 17.60 -7.52 -8.52
N HIS A 83 16.71 -6.54 -8.51
CA HIS A 83 15.27 -6.75 -8.70
C HIS A 83 14.69 -6.12 -9.98
N ALA A 84 15.50 -5.45 -10.82
CA ALA A 84 15.02 -4.66 -11.95
C ALA A 84 14.22 -5.48 -12.99
N ASP A 85 14.74 -6.65 -13.39
CA ASP A 85 14.07 -7.49 -14.40
C ASP A 85 12.75 -8.06 -13.87
N HIS A 86 12.74 -8.48 -12.59
CA HIS A 86 11.54 -8.97 -11.94
C HIS A 86 10.50 -7.85 -11.80
N LEU A 87 10.90 -6.66 -11.38
CA LEU A 87 10.03 -5.50 -11.27
C LEU A 87 9.40 -5.15 -12.61
N THR A 88 10.19 -5.12 -13.68
CA THR A 88 9.71 -4.85 -15.05
C THR A 88 8.67 -5.88 -15.49
N ALA A 89 8.93 -7.16 -15.24
CA ALA A 89 8.00 -8.24 -15.59
C ALA A 89 6.68 -8.16 -14.79
N VAL A 90 6.76 -7.86 -13.49
CA VAL A 90 5.58 -7.69 -12.63
C VAL A 90 4.75 -6.49 -13.06
N LEU A 91 5.38 -5.35 -13.36
CA LEU A 91 4.67 -4.15 -13.84
C LEU A 91 3.98 -4.38 -15.18
N ALA A 92 4.59 -5.16 -16.08
CA ALA A 92 3.99 -5.55 -17.35
C ALA A 92 2.77 -6.45 -17.18
N ASP A 93 2.76 -7.31 -16.17
CA ASP A 93 1.64 -8.22 -15.86
C ASP A 93 0.52 -7.49 -15.10
N CYS A 94 0.84 -6.80 -13.99
CA CYS A 94 -0.18 -6.15 -13.17
C CYS A 94 -0.76 -4.88 -13.80
N LYS A 95 -0.06 -4.23 -14.73
CA LYS A 95 -0.50 -3.02 -15.45
C LYS A 95 -1.17 -2.00 -14.52
N PRO A 96 -0.44 -1.43 -13.56
CA PRO A 96 -1.04 -0.51 -12.60
C PRO A 96 -1.44 0.79 -13.29
N SER A 97 -2.60 1.35 -12.95
CA SER A 97 -3.01 2.68 -13.41
C SER A 97 -2.34 3.80 -12.60
N ILE A 98 -1.92 3.47 -11.37
CA ILE A 98 -1.29 4.40 -10.43
C ILE A 98 -0.08 3.75 -9.80
N VAL A 99 0.94 4.56 -9.55
CA VAL A 99 2.14 4.18 -8.78
C VAL A 99 2.29 5.14 -7.61
N LEU A 100 2.41 4.60 -6.40
CA LEU A 100 2.73 5.32 -5.19
C LEU A 100 4.22 5.14 -4.88
N THR A 101 4.87 6.23 -4.56
CA THR A 101 6.29 6.29 -4.21
C THR A 101 6.53 7.40 -3.17
N ASN A 102 7.76 7.63 -2.78
CA ASN A 102 8.19 8.80 -2.01
C ASN A 102 9.09 9.70 -2.85
N SER A 103 9.41 10.89 -2.34
CA SER A 103 10.25 11.87 -3.04
C SER A 103 11.64 11.34 -3.35
N THR A 104 12.20 10.50 -2.49
CA THR A 104 13.52 9.90 -2.65
C THR A 104 13.57 8.96 -3.86
N SER A 105 12.57 8.10 -4.03
CA SER A 105 12.51 7.10 -5.10
C SER A 105 11.85 7.61 -6.38
N ALA A 106 11.18 8.76 -6.34
CA ALA A 106 10.37 9.28 -7.46
C ALA A 106 11.13 9.39 -8.79
N ALA A 107 12.40 9.78 -8.76
CA ALA A 107 13.21 9.89 -9.98
C ALA A 107 13.50 8.52 -10.61
N ALA A 108 13.81 7.52 -9.78
CA ALA A 108 14.03 6.14 -10.22
C ALA A 108 12.74 5.51 -10.75
N VAL A 109 11.63 5.72 -10.07
CA VAL A 109 10.30 5.27 -10.52
C VAL A 109 9.94 5.87 -11.88
N ARG A 110 10.17 7.17 -12.11
CA ARG A 110 9.91 7.78 -13.42
C ARG A 110 10.76 7.17 -14.53
N ARG A 111 12.03 6.85 -14.24
CA ARG A 111 12.91 6.17 -15.22
C ARG A 111 12.40 4.78 -15.57
N GLN A 112 11.83 4.04 -14.63
CA GLN A 112 11.24 2.71 -14.87
C GLN A 112 10.14 2.73 -15.93
N PHE A 113 9.45 3.86 -16.09
CA PHE A 113 8.38 4.04 -17.08
C PHE A 113 8.78 4.93 -18.27
N ALA A 114 10.07 5.23 -18.45
CA ALA A 114 10.52 6.14 -19.50
C ALA A 114 10.18 5.65 -20.91
N ASP A 115 10.32 4.35 -21.14
CA ASP A 115 10.09 3.71 -22.45
C ASP A 115 8.61 3.32 -22.68
N VAL A 116 7.76 3.47 -21.68
CA VAL A 116 6.32 3.22 -21.81
C VAL A 116 5.66 4.39 -22.57
N PRO A 117 4.81 4.14 -23.58
CA PRO A 117 4.08 5.21 -24.27
C PRO A 117 3.30 6.10 -23.32
N ALA A 118 3.28 7.40 -23.57
CA ALA A 118 2.69 8.38 -22.64
C ALA A 118 1.22 8.08 -22.27
N ALA A 119 0.45 7.53 -23.21
CA ALA A 119 -0.95 7.16 -22.99
C ALA A 119 -1.13 5.92 -22.07
N GLU A 120 -0.08 5.11 -21.91
CA GLU A 120 -0.10 3.87 -21.11
C GLU A 120 0.65 4.02 -19.78
N ARG A 121 1.30 5.19 -19.56
CA ARG A 121 2.06 5.44 -18.33
C ARG A 121 1.11 5.55 -17.14
N PRO A 122 1.42 4.85 -16.04
CA PRO A 122 0.68 5.03 -14.80
C PRO A 122 0.89 6.44 -14.24
N ARG A 123 -0.08 6.92 -13.49
CA ARG A 123 0.06 8.17 -12.74
C ARG A 123 0.96 7.96 -11.53
N ILE A 124 2.08 8.66 -11.45
CA ILE A 124 3.05 8.55 -10.35
C ILE A 124 2.75 9.64 -9.30
N LEU A 125 2.58 9.23 -8.05
CA LEU A 125 2.29 10.09 -6.90
C LEU A 125 3.33 9.90 -5.82
N SER A 126 3.93 11.00 -5.33
CA SER A 126 4.81 11.01 -4.16
C SER A 126 3.96 11.22 -2.91
N VAL A 127 3.91 10.20 -2.05
CA VAL A 127 3.00 10.14 -0.89
C VAL A 127 3.38 11.14 0.19
N ASP A 128 4.68 11.31 0.42
CA ASP A 128 5.24 12.26 1.38
C ASP A 128 4.98 13.74 1.03
N SER A 129 4.64 14.04 -0.22
CA SER A 129 4.29 15.39 -0.66
C SER A 129 2.79 15.71 -0.57
N LEU A 130 1.96 14.74 -0.19
CA LEU A 130 0.52 14.96 -0.08
C LEU A 130 0.19 15.80 1.17
N PRO A 131 -0.63 16.85 1.06
CA PRO A 131 -1.04 17.65 2.21
C PRO A 131 -2.00 16.89 3.11
N ASP A 132 -1.87 17.05 4.42
CA ASP A 132 -2.73 16.42 5.43
C ASP A 132 -4.20 16.83 5.30
N SER A 133 -4.47 18.04 4.78
CA SER A 133 -5.82 18.53 4.55
C SER A 133 -6.64 17.69 3.57
N LEU A 134 -5.99 16.89 2.71
CA LEU A 134 -6.70 15.93 1.84
C LEU A 134 -7.50 14.90 2.63
N ALA A 135 -7.10 14.57 3.86
CA ALA A 135 -7.83 13.62 4.70
C ALA A 135 -9.30 13.99 4.93
N GLU A 136 -9.61 15.28 4.88
CA GLU A 136 -10.99 15.79 5.06
C GLU A 136 -11.90 15.43 3.88
N SER A 137 -11.34 15.24 2.69
CA SER A 137 -12.09 14.84 1.49
C SER A 137 -12.23 13.32 1.31
N TYR A 138 -11.67 12.53 2.23
CA TYR A 138 -11.82 11.08 2.18
C TYR A 138 -13.26 10.64 2.39
N VAL A 139 -13.75 9.77 1.50
CA VAL A 139 -15.06 9.13 1.62
C VAL A 139 -14.87 7.62 1.80
N ASN A 140 -15.47 7.05 2.84
CA ASN A 140 -15.45 5.59 3.00
C ASN A 140 -16.28 4.95 1.87
N PRO A 141 -15.68 4.08 1.02
CA PRO A 141 -16.39 3.46 -0.11
C PRO A 141 -17.66 2.71 0.29
N LEU A 142 -17.68 2.08 1.48
CA LEU A 142 -18.85 1.37 1.97
C LEU A 142 -20.00 2.31 2.39
N MET A 143 -19.73 3.59 2.60
CA MET A 143 -20.76 4.60 2.93
C MET A 143 -21.33 5.29 1.69
N THR A 144 -20.81 5.00 0.51
CA THR A 144 -21.39 5.47 -0.76
C THR A 144 -22.64 4.67 -1.13
N GLU A 145 -23.45 5.20 -2.04
CA GLU A 145 -24.64 4.52 -2.53
C GLU A 145 -24.28 3.11 -3.09
N ALA A 146 -23.22 3.02 -3.89
CA ALA A 146 -22.75 1.75 -4.43
C ALA A 146 -22.28 0.77 -3.31
N GLY A 147 -21.60 1.27 -2.28
CA GLY A 147 -21.20 0.46 -1.14
C GLY A 147 -22.37 -0.04 -0.32
N GLN A 148 -23.37 0.79 -0.10
CA GLN A 148 -24.60 0.41 0.58
C GLN A 148 -25.43 -0.60 -0.22
N ALA A 149 -25.50 -0.46 -1.55
CA ALA A 149 -26.13 -1.41 -2.44
C ALA A 149 -25.43 -2.79 -2.38
N LEU A 150 -24.09 -2.81 -2.34
CA LEU A 150 -23.31 -4.04 -2.16
C LEU A 150 -23.61 -4.73 -0.83
N LEU A 151 -23.65 -3.98 0.27
CA LEU A 151 -23.98 -4.51 1.61
C LEU A 151 -25.42 -5.02 1.70
N ALA A 152 -26.36 -4.39 0.99
CA ALA A 152 -27.74 -4.81 0.93
C ALA A 152 -27.90 -6.15 0.18
N GLN A 153 -27.09 -6.41 -0.85
CA GLN A 153 -27.08 -7.69 -1.56
C GLN A 153 -26.50 -8.81 -0.68
N SER A 154 -25.39 -8.56 -0.02
CA SER A 154 -24.78 -9.47 0.94
C SER A 154 -23.91 -8.71 1.95
N PRO A 155 -24.22 -8.79 3.25
CA PRO A 155 -23.39 -8.16 4.29
C PRO A 155 -21.94 -8.66 4.31
N THR A 156 -21.67 -9.82 3.74
CA THR A 156 -20.32 -10.41 3.67
C THR A 156 -19.64 -10.20 2.32
N ALA A 157 -20.30 -9.60 1.33
CA ALA A 157 -19.71 -9.37 0.01
C ALA A 157 -18.36 -8.64 0.05
N PRO A 158 -18.14 -7.62 0.91
CA PRO A 158 -16.83 -6.97 1.01
C PRO A 158 -15.69 -7.91 1.45
N LEU A 159 -16.00 -9.00 2.15
CA LEU A 159 -14.98 -9.96 2.58
C LEU A 159 -14.41 -10.76 1.41
N ASP A 160 -15.19 -10.98 0.37
CA ASP A 160 -14.79 -11.78 -0.79
C ASP A 160 -14.13 -10.92 -1.89
N MET A 161 -14.14 -9.59 -1.73
CA MET A 161 -13.43 -8.68 -2.62
C MET A 161 -11.92 -8.88 -2.51
N MET A 162 -11.24 -8.70 -3.66
CA MET A 162 -9.79 -8.66 -3.71
C MET A 162 -9.28 -7.50 -2.85
N ALA A 163 -8.41 -7.81 -1.87
CA ALA A 163 -7.75 -6.82 -1.05
C ALA A 163 -6.47 -6.35 -1.71
N PHE A 164 -5.57 -7.27 -2.09
CA PHE A 164 -4.33 -6.93 -2.76
C PHE A 164 -3.78 -8.07 -3.61
N LEU A 165 -2.82 -7.75 -4.48
CA LEU A 165 -2.06 -8.71 -5.28
C LEU A 165 -0.65 -8.84 -4.70
N GLN A 166 -0.28 -10.07 -4.33
CA GLN A 166 1.08 -10.38 -3.89
C GLN A 166 1.82 -11.14 -4.98
N TYR A 167 2.86 -10.53 -5.53
CA TYR A 167 3.75 -11.22 -6.44
C TYR A 167 4.80 -12.00 -5.66
N THR A 168 5.00 -13.25 -6.06
CA THR A 168 6.02 -14.11 -5.47
C THR A 168 7.24 -14.14 -6.39
N SER A 169 8.43 -14.28 -5.80
CA SER A 169 9.70 -14.46 -6.51
C SER A 169 9.83 -15.87 -7.13
N GLY A 170 8.71 -16.50 -7.50
CA GLY A 170 8.62 -17.89 -7.91
C GLY A 170 9.77 -18.41 -8.77
N SER A 171 10.07 -19.69 -8.66
CA SER A 171 11.11 -20.40 -9.43
C SER A 171 10.83 -20.43 -10.95
N THR A 172 9.69 -19.96 -11.38
CA THR A 172 9.29 -19.82 -12.78
C THR A 172 9.64 -18.42 -13.30
N ARG A 173 10.06 -18.35 -14.57
CA ARG A 173 10.46 -17.09 -15.23
C ARG A 173 9.32 -16.06 -15.36
N THR A 174 8.08 -16.47 -15.17
CA THR A 174 6.90 -15.61 -15.30
C THR A 174 6.41 -15.23 -13.91
N PRO A 175 6.26 -13.92 -13.61
CA PRO A 175 5.68 -13.48 -12.35
C PRO A 175 4.25 -14.01 -12.18
N ALA A 176 3.91 -14.43 -10.98
CA ALA A 176 2.56 -14.86 -10.65
C ALA A 176 2.01 -14.01 -9.52
N GLY A 177 0.96 -13.26 -9.80
CA GLY A 177 0.22 -12.47 -8.82
C GLY A 177 -0.78 -13.33 -8.06
N VAL A 178 -0.57 -13.50 -6.76
CA VAL A 178 -1.53 -14.18 -5.88
C VAL A 178 -2.61 -13.20 -5.45
N VAL A 179 -3.85 -13.55 -5.74
CA VAL A 179 -5.04 -12.77 -5.33
C VAL A 179 -5.34 -13.05 -3.87
N LEU A 180 -5.29 -12.02 -3.03
CA LEU A 180 -5.65 -12.11 -1.61
C LEU A 180 -6.94 -11.33 -1.36
N SER A 181 -7.95 -12.02 -0.83
CA SER A 181 -9.23 -11.40 -0.44
C SER A 181 -9.17 -10.84 0.98
N ASN A 182 -10.08 -9.92 1.31
CA ASN A 182 -10.24 -9.44 2.68
C ASN A 182 -10.50 -10.62 3.65
N ARG A 183 -11.27 -11.60 3.23
CA ARG A 183 -11.56 -12.82 4.02
C ARG A 183 -10.27 -13.59 4.33
N SER A 184 -9.43 -13.84 3.33
CA SER A 184 -8.19 -14.61 3.53
C SER A 184 -7.23 -13.90 4.48
N ILE A 185 -7.11 -12.57 4.37
CA ILE A 185 -6.28 -11.75 5.27
C ILE A 185 -6.82 -11.82 6.70
N MET A 186 -8.11 -11.55 6.90
CA MET A 186 -8.72 -11.55 8.23
C MET A 186 -8.64 -12.92 8.89
N THR A 187 -8.88 -14.00 8.13
CA THR A 187 -8.74 -15.37 8.62
C THR A 187 -7.30 -15.66 9.05
N ASN A 188 -6.32 -15.27 8.23
CA ASN A 188 -4.90 -15.49 8.56
C ASN A 188 -4.48 -14.71 9.81
N VAL A 189 -4.90 -13.44 9.93
CA VAL A 189 -4.64 -12.63 11.13
C VAL A 189 -5.23 -13.31 12.38
N LEU A 190 -6.47 -13.76 12.33
CA LEU A 190 -7.11 -14.46 13.46
C LEU A 190 -6.39 -15.76 13.80
N GLN A 191 -5.98 -16.54 12.81
CA GLN A 191 -5.19 -17.76 13.01
C GLN A 191 -3.86 -17.48 13.71
N ILE A 192 -3.12 -16.45 13.27
CA ILE A 192 -1.86 -16.03 13.90
C ILE A 192 -2.10 -15.64 15.36
N PHE A 193 -3.07 -14.76 15.62
CA PHE A 193 -3.40 -14.33 16.99
C PHE A 193 -3.76 -15.49 17.88
N THR A 194 -4.57 -16.43 17.40
CA THR A 194 -5.00 -17.60 18.15
C THR A 194 -3.85 -18.58 18.40
N ALA A 195 -3.10 -18.93 17.35
CA ALA A 195 -2.01 -19.92 17.45
C ALA A 195 -0.87 -19.42 18.34
N ALA A 196 -0.49 -18.15 18.20
CA ALA A 196 0.56 -17.53 19.00
C ALA A 196 0.06 -17.01 20.36
N LYS A 197 -1.22 -17.14 20.66
CA LYS A 197 -1.86 -16.64 21.90
C LYS A 197 -1.54 -15.16 22.17
N LEU A 198 -1.53 -14.35 21.10
CA LEU A 198 -1.19 -12.94 21.19
C LEU A 198 -2.24 -12.17 22.00
N LYS A 199 -1.77 -11.26 22.85
CA LYS A 199 -2.62 -10.40 23.68
C LYS A 199 -2.56 -8.95 23.18
N THR A 200 -3.67 -8.27 23.25
CA THR A 200 -3.75 -6.82 22.99
C THR A 200 -3.56 -6.02 24.27
N PRO A 201 -2.90 -4.85 24.24
CA PRO A 201 -2.26 -4.22 23.07
C PRO A 201 -0.97 -4.93 22.67
N LEU A 202 -0.82 -5.25 21.38
CA LEU A 202 0.39 -5.86 20.82
C LEU A 202 1.49 -4.80 20.69
N ARG A 203 2.71 -5.19 21.04
CA ARG A 203 3.94 -4.44 20.73
C ARG A 203 4.81 -5.35 19.88
N LEU A 204 5.19 -4.85 18.71
CA LEU A 204 6.01 -5.57 17.75
C LEU A 204 7.23 -4.73 17.41
N VAL A 205 8.38 -5.37 17.32
CA VAL A 205 9.59 -4.80 16.71
C VAL A 205 9.94 -5.70 15.53
N THR A 206 10.15 -5.12 14.38
CA THR A 206 10.56 -5.86 13.18
C THR A 206 11.73 -5.14 12.49
N TRP A 207 12.63 -5.92 11.93
CA TRP A 207 13.72 -5.47 11.05
C TRP A 207 13.54 -6.02 9.62
N LEU A 208 12.45 -6.75 9.39
CA LEU A 208 12.11 -7.25 8.07
C LEU A 208 11.67 -6.10 7.17
N PRO A 209 11.98 -6.16 5.86
CA PRO A 209 11.42 -5.20 4.91
C PRO A 209 9.89 -5.27 4.94
N LEU A 210 9.27 -4.14 4.69
CA LEU A 210 7.82 -4.00 4.62
C LEU A 210 7.27 -4.55 3.30
#